data_09be1172dc3950bd540125874f88e7df
#
_entry.id   09be1172dc3950bd540125874f88e7df
#
_cell.length_a   1.000
_cell.length_b   1.000
_cell.length_c   1.000
_cell.angle_alpha   90.00
_cell.angle_beta   90.00
_cell.angle_gamma   90.00
#
_symmetry.space_group_name_H-M   'P 1'
#
loop_
_entity.id
_entity.type
_entity.pdbx_description
1 polymer ?
#
loop_
_entity_poly.entity_id
_entity_poly.type
_entity_poly.pdbx_seq_one_letter_code
_entity_poly.pdbx_strand_id
1 'polypeptide(L)'
;MNSEKQKQLISYIAPSAPATRRPATGNEAFLRPEIGFTPKWYHDALGIDFGEQWHTDVVYRRKSLISMGQELMRRFGNRNIRWIQHPDEPPDLLTGTFGACTIAAIYGLPLIYAADNWPNCEHQYLQSEQIDRLTPLDLDINPFFCKFMDEVEWISHQNGRIEGYINWQGVLNNAYRLRGEELFIDMTLEPNRARHLFECVTMTMIEATERLYECQRQTEVHIQHSTVSNCLVNMVSPDQYQDLLLPFDQRIASTAGLIGIHNCAWNASAYIQHYATLPSVGYIDMGIESNLVNAKESFPDARRAIMYPPVELANKPLSEIRRDLELITHDYAPCDMVFADIESGTPDDRVIEVIELCEEMSEAL
;
A
#
# COMPACT_ATOMS: atom_id res chain seq x y z
N MET A 1 -2.02 31.20 18.92
CA MET A 1 -2.98 30.10 18.68
C MET A 1 -2.12 28.89 18.36
N ASN A 2 -1.94 28.00 19.34
CA ASN A 2 -1.28 26.71 19.10
C ASN A 2 -2.17 25.92 18.14
N SER A 3 -1.70 25.71 16.91
CA SER A 3 -2.30 24.69 16.05
C SER A 3 -2.09 23.37 16.77
N GLU A 4 -3.15 22.77 17.28
CA GLU A 4 -3.12 21.39 17.72
C GLU A 4 -2.57 20.59 16.53
N LYS A 5 -1.35 20.04 16.71
CA LYS A 5 -0.76 19.13 15.74
C LYS A 5 -1.76 18.02 15.55
N GLN A 6 -2.35 17.92 14.39
CA GLN A 6 -3.40 16.94 14.11
C GLN A 6 -2.81 15.55 14.26
N LYS A 7 -3.09 14.89 15.37
CA LYS A 7 -2.79 13.49 15.62
C LYS A 7 -3.68 12.68 14.68
N GLN A 8 -3.14 12.24 13.57
CA GLN A 8 -3.89 11.52 12.56
C GLN A 8 -3.57 10.05 12.64
N LEU A 9 -4.42 9.29 13.29
CA LEU A 9 -4.46 7.85 13.15
C LEU A 9 -5.10 7.53 11.82
N ILE A 10 -4.30 6.99 10.92
CA ILE A 10 -4.81 6.49 9.66
C ILE A 10 -5.11 5.01 9.88
N SER A 11 -6.40 4.68 10.04
CA SER A 11 -6.82 3.31 9.82
C SER A 11 -6.90 3.09 8.32
N TYR A 12 -6.27 2.04 7.86
CA TYR A 12 -6.38 1.62 6.48
C TYR A 12 -6.67 0.14 6.40
N ILE A 13 -7.23 -0.24 5.31
CA ILE A 13 -7.42 -1.63 4.98
C ILE A 13 -6.15 -2.09 4.24
N ALA A 14 -5.28 -2.86 4.91
CA ALA A 14 -4.16 -3.52 4.24
C ALA A 14 -4.71 -4.44 3.12
N PRO A 15 -3.97 -4.76 2.06
CA PRO A 15 -2.60 -4.43 1.71
C PRO A 15 -2.45 -3.15 0.88
N SER A 16 -3.45 -2.31 0.78
CA SER A 16 -3.41 -1.09 -0.04
C SER A 16 -2.90 0.15 0.70
N ALA A 17 -2.55 0.00 1.97
CA ALA A 17 -2.07 1.09 2.80
C ALA A 17 -0.94 1.93 2.20
N PRO A 18 0.12 1.33 1.65
CA PRO A 18 1.20 2.12 1.07
C PRO A 18 0.73 3.00 -0.06
N ALA A 19 -0.25 2.54 -0.83
CA ALA A 19 -0.82 3.28 -1.93
C ALA A 19 -1.53 4.57 -1.48
N THR A 20 -2.04 4.61 -0.26
CA THR A 20 -2.72 5.78 0.30
C THR A 20 -1.75 6.80 0.91
N ARG A 21 -0.46 6.50 1.03
CA ARG A 21 0.53 7.36 1.65
C ARG A 21 0.76 8.60 0.81
N ARG A 22 0.51 9.75 1.43
CA ARG A 22 0.80 11.05 0.83
C ARG A 22 2.16 11.54 1.31
N PRO A 23 2.85 12.36 0.54
CA PRO A 23 4.06 13.04 0.99
C PRO A 23 3.84 13.78 2.30
N ALA A 24 4.91 13.94 3.08
CA ALA A 24 4.85 14.72 4.32
C ALA A 24 4.49 16.18 4.05
N THR A 25 3.68 16.76 4.93
CA THR A 25 3.29 18.19 4.88
C THR A 25 4.14 19.06 5.79
N GLY A 26 4.95 18.44 6.66
CA GLY A 26 5.74 19.11 7.69
C GLY A 26 4.96 19.46 8.97
N ASN A 27 3.66 19.17 9.01
CA ASN A 27 2.80 19.44 10.16
C ASN A 27 2.49 18.19 11.01
N GLU A 28 3.08 17.06 10.64
CA GLU A 28 2.85 15.80 11.32
C GLU A 28 3.58 15.73 12.67
N ALA A 29 3.10 14.86 13.55
CA ALA A 29 3.77 14.50 14.78
C ALA A 29 5.12 13.82 14.49
N PHE A 30 6.02 13.80 15.48
CA PHE A 30 7.38 13.28 15.30
C PHE A 30 7.40 11.77 15.06
N LEU A 31 6.69 11.00 15.88
CA LEU A 31 6.32 9.61 15.59
C LEU A 31 4.81 9.55 15.38
N ARG A 32 4.40 9.11 14.20
CA ARG A 32 2.99 9.03 13.83
C ARG A 32 2.54 7.58 13.81
N PRO A 33 1.78 7.12 14.82
CA PRO A 33 1.22 5.79 14.78
C PRO A 33 0.16 5.70 13.67
N GLU A 34 0.26 4.67 12.84
CA GLU A 34 -0.73 4.32 11.84
C GLU A 34 -1.16 2.88 12.06
N ILE A 35 -2.47 2.65 12.14
CA ILE A 35 -3.04 1.37 12.53
C ILE A 35 -3.88 0.81 11.39
N GLY A 36 -3.65 -0.46 11.06
CA GLY A 36 -4.43 -1.18 10.05
C GLY A 36 -4.85 -2.56 10.53
N PHE A 37 -6.12 -2.87 10.35
CA PHE A 37 -6.72 -4.14 10.74
C PHE A 37 -6.98 -5.03 9.53
N THR A 38 -6.85 -6.35 9.71
CA THR A 38 -7.13 -7.33 8.65
C THR A 38 -8.64 -7.41 8.33
N PRO A 39 -9.02 -7.90 7.16
CA PRO A 39 -10.42 -8.28 6.88
C PRO A 39 -10.99 -9.20 7.93
N LYS A 40 -10.19 -10.17 8.41
CA LYS A 40 -10.59 -11.10 9.48
C LYS A 40 -11.00 -10.38 10.75
N TRP A 41 -10.28 -9.33 11.15
CA TRP A 41 -10.63 -8.54 12.33
C TRP A 41 -12.03 -7.92 12.19
N TYR A 42 -12.36 -7.34 11.05
CA TYR A 42 -13.67 -6.77 10.78
C TYR A 42 -14.75 -7.84 10.58
N HIS A 43 -14.40 -8.96 9.94
CA HIS A 43 -15.31 -10.10 9.81
C HIS A 43 -15.72 -10.64 11.18
N ASP A 44 -14.75 -10.88 12.06
CA ASP A 44 -14.99 -11.39 13.42
C ASP A 44 -15.77 -10.39 14.29
N ALA A 45 -15.52 -9.09 14.15
CA ALA A 45 -16.15 -8.05 14.95
C ALA A 45 -17.56 -7.64 14.46
N LEU A 46 -17.79 -7.64 13.16
CA LEU A 46 -18.96 -7.02 12.53
C LEU A 46 -19.72 -7.96 11.59
N GLY A 47 -19.19 -9.15 11.28
CA GLY A 47 -19.78 -10.07 10.30
C GLY A 47 -19.68 -9.56 8.85
N ILE A 48 -18.76 -8.64 8.55
CA ILE A 48 -18.55 -8.16 7.19
C ILE A 48 -17.97 -9.29 6.35
N ASP A 49 -18.59 -9.58 5.21
CA ASP A 49 -18.09 -10.52 4.23
C ASP A 49 -17.23 -9.79 3.18
N PHE A 50 -15.92 -10.05 3.17
CA PHE A 50 -14.97 -9.51 2.20
C PHE A 50 -14.88 -10.33 0.91
N GLY A 51 -15.86 -11.18 0.65
CA GLY A 51 -15.99 -11.94 -0.59
C GLY A 51 -16.16 -11.07 -1.83
N GLU A 52 -16.48 -11.68 -2.97
CA GLU A 52 -16.59 -11.01 -4.26
C GLU A 52 -17.50 -9.76 -4.21
N GLN A 53 -18.61 -9.84 -3.48
CA GLN A 53 -19.54 -8.72 -3.36
C GLN A 53 -18.88 -7.46 -2.77
N TRP A 54 -17.98 -7.60 -1.80
CA TRP A 54 -17.31 -6.42 -1.23
C TRP A 54 -16.46 -5.69 -2.28
N HIS A 55 -15.89 -6.42 -3.22
CA HIS A 55 -15.02 -5.88 -4.26
C HIS A 55 -15.75 -5.39 -5.50
N THR A 56 -16.99 -5.85 -5.74
CA THR A 56 -17.74 -5.58 -6.97
C THR A 56 -19.08 -4.84 -6.77
N ASP A 57 -19.54 -4.69 -5.52
CA ASP A 57 -20.75 -3.95 -5.16
C ASP A 57 -20.41 -2.73 -4.30
N VAL A 58 -20.33 -1.58 -4.93
CA VAL A 58 -20.00 -0.29 -4.27
C VAL A 58 -20.97 0.03 -3.13
N VAL A 59 -22.24 -0.34 -3.25
CA VAL A 59 -23.26 -0.05 -2.22
C VAL A 59 -23.00 -0.90 -0.96
N TYR A 60 -22.70 -2.18 -1.15
CA TYR A 60 -22.34 -3.06 -0.05
C TYR A 60 -21.02 -2.59 0.61
N ARG A 61 -20.00 -2.29 -0.19
CA ARG A 61 -18.70 -1.78 0.31
C ARG A 61 -18.86 -0.50 1.11
N ARG A 62 -19.67 0.46 0.62
CA ARG A 62 -19.95 1.70 1.35
C ARG A 62 -20.55 1.45 2.74
N LYS A 63 -21.54 0.56 2.84
CA LYS A 63 -22.16 0.19 4.11
C LYS A 63 -21.11 -0.44 5.06
N SER A 64 -20.31 -1.34 4.54
CA SER A 64 -19.24 -2.01 5.29
C SER A 64 -18.24 -0.99 5.84
N LEU A 65 -17.74 -0.06 5.01
CA LEU A 65 -16.79 0.98 5.42
C LEU A 65 -17.35 1.90 6.50
N ILE A 66 -18.64 2.27 6.43
CA ILE A 66 -19.30 3.06 7.48
C ILE A 66 -19.32 2.28 8.80
N SER A 67 -19.68 0.99 8.76
CA SER A 67 -19.69 0.14 9.95
C SER A 67 -18.30 -0.06 10.54
N MET A 68 -17.29 -0.24 9.70
CA MET A 68 -15.89 -0.33 10.10
C MET A 68 -15.43 0.94 10.82
N GLY A 69 -15.75 2.11 10.28
CA GLY A 69 -15.44 3.39 10.90
C GLY A 69 -16.10 3.58 12.26
N GLN A 70 -17.37 3.21 12.37
CA GLN A 70 -18.11 3.28 13.63
C GLN A 70 -17.50 2.37 14.71
N GLU A 71 -17.07 1.17 14.32
CA GLU A 71 -16.41 0.23 15.24
C GLU A 71 -15.06 0.74 15.72
N LEU A 72 -14.25 1.30 14.82
CA LEU A 72 -12.97 1.91 15.19
C LEU A 72 -13.17 3.09 16.14
N MET A 73 -14.14 3.95 15.88
CA MET A 73 -14.48 5.05 16.79
C MET A 73 -14.96 4.55 18.14
N ARG A 74 -15.74 3.47 18.18
CA ARG A 74 -16.21 2.86 19.41
C ARG A 74 -15.07 2.31 20.27
N ARG A 75 -14.09 1.63 19.66
CA ARG A 75 -12.96 0.99 20.37
C ARG A 75 -11.85 1.97 20.71
N PHE A 76 -11.53 2.88 19.80
CA PHE A 76 -10.33 3.71 19.89
C PHE A 76 -10.62 5.21 19.90
N GLY A 77 -11.88 5.65 19.82
CA GLY A 77 -12.27 7.06 19.66
C GLY A 77 -11.85 8.01 20.79
N ASN A 78 -11.53 7.48 21.97
CA ASN A 78 -11.02 8.27 23.10
C ASN A 78 -9.57 8.76 22.92
N ARG A 79 -8.91 8.37 21.82
CA ARG A 79 -7.48 8.61 21.53
C ARG A 79 -7.26 9.60 20.40
N ASN A 80 -8.23 10.45 20.06
CA ASN A 80 -8.17 11.33 18.88
C ASN A 80 -7.87 10.56 17.59
N ILE A 81 -8.31 9.31 17.51
CA ILE A 81 -8.27 8.51 16.30
C ILE A 81 -9.21 9.19 15.32
N ARG A 82 -8.62 9.89 14.36
CA ARG A 82 -9.39 10.40 13.24
C ARG A 82 -9.56 9.25 12.26
N TRP A 83 -10.76 8.69 12.23
CA TRP A 83 -11.21 7.99 11.04
C TRP A 83 -11.02 8.93 9.85
N ILE A 84 -10.40 8.44 8.77
CA ILE A 84 -10.04 9.25 7.60
C ILE A 84 -11.25 9.95 6.98
N GLN A 85 -12.45 9.52 7.34
CA GLN A 85 -13.70 10.04 6.78
C GLN A 85 -14.52 10.75 7.86
N HIS A 86 -14.60 12.07 7.72
CA HIS A 86 -15.67 12.79 8.39
C HIS A 86 -17.02 12.27 7.85
N PRO A 87 -18.08 12.11 8.67
CA PRO A 87 -19.37 11.63 8.19
C PRO A 87 -19.96 12.42 7.02
N ASP A 88 -19.54 13.68 6.89
CA ASP A 88 -19.98 14.60 5.84
C ASP A 88 -19.05 14.62 4.60
N GLU A 89 -17.94 13.88 4.62
CA GLU A 89 -17.03 13.77 3.47
C GLU A 89 -17.41 12.57 2.60
N PRO A 90 -17.23 12.67 1.26
CA PRO A 90 -17.44 11.53 0.38
C PRO A 90 -16.51 10.36 0.80
N PRO A 91 -17.04 9.14 0.97
CA PRO A 91 -16.26 8.01 1.41
C PRO A 91 -15.25 7.59 0.33
N ASP A 92 -14.05 7.20 0.79
CA ASP A 92 -13.09 6.46 -0.03
C ASP A 92 -13.64 5.06 -0.32
N LEU A 93 -14.09 4.85 -1.55
CA LEU A 93 -14.68 3.60 -2.01
C LEU A 93 -13.71 2.78 -2.89
N LEU A 94 -12.51 3.26 -3.14
CA LEU A 94 -11.52 2.59 -3.99
C LEU A 94 -10.46 1.84 -3.18
N THR A 95 -10.00 2.43 -2.08
CA THR A 95 -8.90 1.85 -1.29
C THR A 95 -9.27 0.48 -0.74
N GLY A 96 -8.42 -0.52 -1.01
CA GLY A 96 -8.64 -1.92 -0.63
C GLY A 96 -9.36 -2.77 -1.69
N THR A 97 -9.98 -2.14 -2.70
CA THR A 97 -10.67 -2.87 -3.77
C THR A 97 -9.70 -3.77 -4.52
N PHE A 98 -10.08 -5.04 -4.69
CA PHE A 98 -9.27 -6.11 -5.29
C PHE A 98 -7.92 -6.39 -4.60
N GLY A 99 -7.68 -5.82 -3.44
CA GLY A 99 -6.46 -6.05 -2.65
C GLY A 99 -5.19 -5.74 -3.46
N ALA A 100 -4.37 -6.77 -3.65
CA ALA A 100 -3.11 -6.69 -4.41
C ALA A 100 -3.20 -7.35 -5.80
N CYS A 101 -4.42 -7.60 -6.33
CA CYS A 101 -4.62 -8.43 -7.51
C CYS A 101 -5.13 -7.69 -8.74
N THR A 102 -5.25 -6.36 -8.68
CA THR A 102 -5.86 -5.55 -9.76
C THR A 102 -5.18 -5.77 -11.12
N ILE A 103 -3.85 -5.70 -11.18
CA ILE A 103 -3.11 -5.93 -12.43
C ILE A 103 -3.25 -7.38 -12.91
N ALA A 104 -3.18 -8.36 -12.01
CA ALA A 104 -3.39 -9.76 -12.36
C ALA A 104 -4.79 -9.99 -12.98
N ALA A 105 -5.82 -9.35 -12.43
CA ALA A 105 -7.18 -9.41 -12.98
C ALA A 105 -7.31 -8.73 -14.35
N ILE A 106 -6.61 -7.62 -14.58
CA ILE A 106 -6.52 -6.98 -15.90
C ILE A 106 -5.89 -7.94 -16.92
N TYR A 107 -4.90 -8.73 -16.51
CA TYR A 107 -4.31 -9.80 -17.34
C TYR A 107 -5.18 -11.06 -17.46
N GLY A 108 -6.37 -11.06 -16.87
CA GLY A 108 -7.35 -12.12 -16.99
C GLY A 108 -7.17 -13.28 -16.02
N LEU A 109 -6.33 -13.16 -14.99
CA LEU A 109 -6.25 -14.17 -13.94
C LEU A 109 -7.53 -14.13 -13.10
N PRO A 110 -8.19 -15.29 -12.88
CA PRO A 110 -9.35 -15.35 -11.99
C PRO A 110 -8.99 -14.97 -10.56
N LEU A 111 -9.85 -14.19 -9.92
CA LEU A 111 -9.69 -13.82 -8.52
C LEU A 111 -10.35 -14.87 -7.62
N ILE A 112 -9.67 -15.21 -6.53
CA ILE A 112 -10.16 -16.06 -5.46
C ILE A 112 -10.51 -15.16 -4.29
N TYR A 113 -11.79 -15.13 -3.94
CA TYR A 113 -12.32 -14.33 -2.85
C TYR A 113 -12.53 -15.16 -1.58
N ALA A 114 -12.40 -14.53 -0.42
CA ALA A 114 -12.66 -15.13 0.89
C ALA A 114 -13.41 -14.13 1.78
N ALA A 115 -14.29 -14.64 2.63
CA ALA A 115 -15.12 -13.80 3.50
C ALA A 115 -14.32 -12.99 4.53
N ASP A 116 -13.16 -13.50 4.92
CA ASP A 116 -12.33 -12.97 6.01
C ASP A 116 -10.88 -12.65 5.59
N ASN A 117 -10.63 -12.57 4.29
CA ASN A 117 -9.28 -12.29 3.78
C ASN A 117 -9.34 -11.44 2.50
N TRP A 118 -8.19 -10.88 2.16
CA TRP A 118 -7.97 -10.21 0.89
C TRP A 118 -8.04 -11.20 -0.27
N PRO A 119 -8.49 -10.77 -1.46
CA PRO A 119 -8.51 -11.63 -2.63
C PRO A 119 -7.09 -12.01 -3.04
N ASN A 120 -6.98 -13.24 -3.57
CA ASN A 120 -5.81 -13.72 -4.26
C ASN A 120 -6.16 -14.02 -5.72
N CYS A 121 -5.18 -14.35 -6.56
CA CYS A 121 -5.43 -14.81 -7.91
C CYS A 121 -5.09 -16.30 -8.05
N GLU A 122 -5.78 -16.98 -8.97
CA GLU A 122 -5.43 -18.36 -9.31
C GLU A 122 -4.01 -18.45 -9.87
N HIS A 123 -3.36 -19.58 -9.60
CA HIS A 123 -2.00 -19.86 -10.10
C HIS A 123 -2.07 -20.38 -11.54
N GLN A 124 -2.55 -19.53 -12.46
CA GLN A 124 -2.59 -19.81 -13.91
C GLN A 124 -1.43 -19.07 -14.59
N TYR A 125 -0.23 -19.63 -14.43
CA TYR A 125 0.98 -18.98 -14.89
C TYR A 125 1.15 -19.00 -16.41
N LEU A 126 1.54 -17.84 -16.97
CA LEU A 126 1.87 -17.69 -18.37
C LEU A 126 3.07 -18.56 -18.76
N GLN A 127 2.92 -19.28 -19.85
CA GLN A 127 4.01 -20.06 -20.44
C GLN A 127 4.98 -19.16 -21.22
N SER A 128 6.19 -19.64 -21.45
CA SER A 128 7.24 -18.87 -22.12
C SER A 128 6.78 -18.29 -23.47
N GLU A 129 6.11 -19.09 -24.29
CA GLU A 129 5.60 -18.69 -25.60
C GLU A 129 4.48 -17.64 -25.52
N GLN A 130 3.72 -17.62 -24.42
CA GLN A 130 2.70 -16.61 -24.16
C GLN A 130 3.36 -15.28 -23.79
N ILE A 131 4.41 -15.31 -22.96
CA ILE A 131 5.16 -14.12 -22.59
C ILE A 131 5.88 -13.55 -23.81
N ASP A 132 6.54 -14.40 -24.60
CA ASP A 132 7.29 -13.95 -25.79
C ASP A 132 6.38 -13.26 -26.84
N ARG A 133 5.06 -13.50 -26.78
CA ARG A 133 4.04 -12.90 -27.67
C ARG A 133 3.18 -11.85 -26.97
N LEU A 134 3.41 -11.61 -25.69
CA LEU A 134 2.64 -10.65 -24.94
C LEU A 134 2.79 -9.26 -25.55
N THR A 135 1.68 -8.55 -25.65
CA THR A 135 1.68 -7.14 -26.07
C THR A 135 1.02 -6.31 -24.99
N PRO A 136 1.28 -5.01 -24.91
CA PRO A 136 0.53 -4.12 -24.04
C PRO A 136 -0.98 -4.31 -24.24
N LEU A 137 -1.72 -4.35 -23.14
CA LEU A 137 -3.16 -4.56 -23.19
C LEU A 137 -3.87 -3.29 -23.61
N ASP A 138 -4.89 -3.45 -24.43
CA ASP A 138 -5.82 -2.37 -24.75
C ASP A 138 -6.88 -2.28 -23.61
N LEU A 139 -6.75 -1.27 -22.77
CA LEU A 139 -7.62 -1.09 -21.61
C LEU A 139 -9.04 -0.62 -22.01
N ASP A 140 -9.24 -0.07 -23.21
CA ASP A 140 -10.56 0.36 -23.69
C ASP A 140 -11.52 -0.82 -23.94
N ILE A 141 -10.95 -1.99 -24.20
CA ILE A 141 -11.73 -3.22 -24.43
C ILE A 141 -11.47 -4.30 -23.37
N ASN A 142 -10.67 -4.02 -22.36
CA ASN A 142 -10.38 -4.99 -21.29
C ASN A 142 -11.61 -5.18 -20.40
N PRO A 143 -12.18 -6.41 -20.30
CA PRO A 143 -13.45 -6.60 -19.62
C PRO A 143 -13.43 -6.29 -18.12
N PHE A 144 -12.29 -6.55 -17.45
CA PHE A 144 -12.14 -6.24 -16.04
C PHE A 144 -11.99 -4.74 -15.83
N PHE A 145 -11.12 -4.10 -16.61
CA PHE A 145 -10.85 -2.67 -16.46
C PHE A 145 -12.06 -1.81 -16.83
N CYS A 146 -12.83 -2.19 -17.88
CA CYS A 146 -14.06 -1.51 -18.22
C CYS A 146 -15.08 -1.54 -17.04
N LYS A 147 -15.28 -2.71 -16.42
CA LYS A 147 -16.18 -2.81 -15.23
C LYS A 147 -15.68 -1.97 -14.05
N PHE A 148 -14.38 -1.94 -13.84
CA PHE A 148 -13.77 -1.10 -12.81
C PHE A 148 -14.02 0.39 -13.10
N MET A 149 -13.88 0.82 -14.34
CA MET A 149 -14.16 2.21 -14.75
C MET A 149 -15.64 2.56 -14.68
N ASP A 150 -16.55 1.64 -14.97
CA ASP A 150 -18.00 1.82 -14.75
C ASP A 150 -18.30 2.09 -13.26
N GLU A 151 -17.60 1.40 -12.36
CA GLU A 151 -17.70 1.63 -10.92
C GLU A 151 -17.16 3.02 -10.52
N VAL A 152 -16.01 3.42 -11.08
CA VAL A 152 -15.43 4.75 -10.86
C VAL A 152 -16.37 5.85 -11.32
N GLU A 153 -17.03 5.69 -12.47
CA GLU A 153 -18.07 6.60 -12.98
C GLU A 153 -19.28 6.66 -12.04
N TRP A 154 -19.74 5.51 -11.55
CA TRP A 154 -20.82 5.46 -10.57
C TRP A 154 -20.48 6.23 -9.29
N ILE A 155 -19.24 6.06 -8.77
CA ILE A 155 -18.76 6.80 -7.59
C ILE A 155 -18.78 8.30 -7.86
N SER A 156 -18.31 8.75 -9.00
CA SER A 156 -18.35 10.15 -9.43
C SER A 156 -19.77 10.71 -9.40
N HIS A 157 -20.72 10.00 -9.99
CA HIS A 157 -22.12 10.43 -10.04
C HIS A 157 -22.81 10.49 -8.67
N GLN A 158 -22.47 9.54 -7.77
CA GLN A 158 -23.14 9.47 -6.46
C GLN A 158 -22.50 10.41 -5.41
N ASN A 159 -21.19 10.56 -5.44
CA ASN A 159 -20.44 11.29 -4.41
C ASN A 159 -19.93 12.67 -4.90
N GLY A 160 -19.96 12.93 -6.20
CA GLY A 160 -19.38 14.14 -6.82
C GLY A 160 -17.85 14.17 -6.78
N ARG A 161 -17.20 13.23 -6.08
CA ARG A 161 -15.74 13.12 -5.92
C ARG A 161 -15.34 11.66 -5.92
N ILE A 162 -14.18 11.37 -6.51
CA ILE A 162 -13.59 10.03 -6.54
C ILE A 162 -12.38 10.05 -5.60
N GLU A 163 -12.63 9.73 -4.32
CA GLU A 163 -11.56 9.60 -3.33
C GLU A 163 -10.99 8.18 -3.35
N GLY A 164 -9.75 8.05 -2.88
CA GLY A 164 -9.12 6.76 -2.67
C GLY A 164 -8.04 6.42 -3.68
N TYR A 165 -7.51 5.21 -3.54
CA TYR A 165 -6.32 4.75 -4.22
C TYR A 165 -6.39 3.25 -4.51
N ILE A 166 -5.91 2.83 -5.67
CA ILE A 166 -5.78 1.41 -6.01
C ILE A 166 -4.35 0.94 -5.74
N ASN A 167 -4.21 -0.22 -5.14
CA ASN A 167 -2.91 -0.87 -4.99
C ASN A 167 -2.49 -1.53 -6.32
N TRP A 168 -1.76 -0.77 -7.13
CA TRP A 168 -1.22 -1.27 -8.40
C TRP A 168 -0.05 -2.25 -8.23
N GLN A 169 0.40 -2.48 -7.01
CA GLN A 169 1.58 -3.29 -6.66
C GLN A 169 2.90 -2.74 -7.26
N GLY A 170 3.94 -3.58 -7.30
CA GLY A 170 5.20 -3.33 -7.97
C GLY A 170 5.36 -4.21 -9.21
N VAL A 171 6.31 -3.86 -10.04
CA VAL A 171 6.56 -4.56 -11.32
C VAL A 171 6.89 -6.03 -11.09
N LEU A 172 7.82 -6.33 -10.16
CA LEU A 172 8.20 -7.70 -9.82
C LEU A 172 7.03 -8.49 -9.23
N ASN A 173 6.26 -7.89 -8.32
CA ASN A 173 5.13 -8.54 -7.68
C ASN A 173 4.06 -8.94 -8.70
N ASN A 174 3.74 -8.05 -9.62
CA ASN A 174 2.77 -8.33 -10.69
C ASN A 174 3.28 -9.38 -11.67
N ALA A 175 4.52 -9.27 -12.12
CA ALA A 175 5.13 -10.26 -13.01
C ALA A 175 5.20 -11.65 -12.35
N TYR A 176 5.49 -11.71 -11.03
CA TYR A 176 5.47 -12.96 -10.29
C TYR A 176 4.06 -13.59 -10.24
N ARG A 177 3.00 -12.80 -10.08
CA ARG A 177 1.62 -13.31 -10.16
C ARG A 177 1.30 -13.93 -11.51
N LEU A 178 1.87 -13.37 -12.58
CA LEU A 178 1.65 -13.84 -13.95
C LEU A 178 2.53 -15.05 -14.32
N ARG A 179 3.75 -15.15 -13.80
CA ARG A 179 4.74 -16.15 -14.23
C ARG A 179 5.11 -17.18 -13.14
N GLY A 180 4.85 -16.87 -11.87
CA GLY A 180 5.25 -17.71 -10.74
C GLY A 180 6.76 -17.75 -10.53
N GLU A 181 7.26 -18.85 -9.96
CA GLU A 181 8.68 -19.03 -9.64
C GLU A 181 9.58 -19.06 -10.89
N GLU A 182 9.02 -19.46 -12.03
CA GLU A 182 9.71 -19.44 -13.32
C GLU A 182 10.22 -18.03 -13.71
N LEU A 183 9.63 -16.96 -13.14
CA LEU A 183 10.12 -15.60 -13.33
C LEU A 183 11.57 -15.44 -12.89
N PHE A 184 11.95 -16.00 -11.74
CA PHE A 184 13.32 -15.89 -11.23
C PHE A 184 14.31 -16.70 -12.08
N ILE A 185 13.84 -17.80 -12.69
CA ILE A 185 14.62 -18.56 -13.67
C ILE A 185 14.79 -17.72 -14.94
N ASP A 186 13.71 -17.13 -15.46
CA ASP A 186 13.78 -16.24 -16.63
C ASP A 186 14.69 -15.03 -16.37
N MET A 187 14.66 -14.40 -15.19
CA MET A 187 15.56 -13.29 -14.85
C MET A 187 17.04 -13.67 -14.94
N THR A 188 17.38 -14.94 -14.70
CA THR A 188 18.75 -15.42 -14.71
C THR A 188 19.16 -15.99 -16.06
N LEU A 189 18.31 -16.81 -16.70
CA LEU A 189 18.67 -17.56 -17.92
C LEU A 189 18.14 -16.90 -19.20
N GLU A 190 17.02 -16.17 -19.11
CA GLU A 190 16.32 -15.54 -20.24
C GLU A 190 15.95 -14.08 -19.91
N PRO A 191 16.93 -13.23 -19.54
CA PRO A 191 16.65 -11.89 -19.01
C PRO A 191 15.86 -10.99 -19.98
N ASN A 192 15.91 -11.26 -21.26
CA ASN A 192 15.12 -10.53 -22.25
C ASN A 192 13.62 -10.86 -22.15
N ARG A 193 13.25 -12.13 -21.84
CA ARG A 193 11.86 -12.51 -21.58
C ARG A 193 11.35 -11.85 -20.32
N ALA A 194 12.14 -11.87 -19.24
CA ALA A 194 11.78 -11.19 -17.99
C ALA A 194 11.58 -9.68 -18.23
N ARG A 195 12.49 -9.01 -18.93
CA ARG A 195 12.34 -7.58 -19.28
C ARG A 195 11.10 -7.32 -20.12
N HIS A 196 10.79 -8.19 -21.07
CA HIS A 196 9.59 -8.04 -21.89
C HIS A 196 8.31 -8.12 -21.06
N LEU A 197 8.24 -9.07 -20.11
CA LEU A 197 7.11 -9.15 -19.18
C LEU A 197 7.03 -7.91 -18.27
N PHE A 198 8.16 -7.44 -17.72
CA PHE A 198 8.21 -6.23 -16.92
C PHE A 198 7.77 -4.99 -17.72
N GLU A 199 8.15 -4.89 -18.98
CA GLU A 199 7.72 -3.81 -19.88
C GLU A 199 6.19 -3.80 -20.04
N CYS A 200 5.58 -4.95 -20.38
CA CYS A 200 4.13 -5.06 -20.55
C CYS A 200 3.38 -4.71 -19.26
N VAL A 201 3.84 -5.25 -18.12
CA VAL A 201 3.26 -4.96 -16.80
C VAL A 201 3.35 -3.48 -16.46
N THR A 202 4.52 -2.87 -16.66
CA THR A 202 4.75 -1.45 -16.35
C THR A 202 3.87 -0.55 -17.20
N MET A 203 3.73 -0.83 -18.49
CA MET A 203 2.83 -0.06 -19.37
C MET A 203 1.39 -0.13 -18.89
N THR A 204 0.91 -1.34 -18.54
CA THR A 204 -0.44 -1.52 -18.01
C THR A 204 -0.64 -0.76 -16.69
N MET A 205 0.35 -0.82 -15.78
CA MET A 205 0.30 -0.09 -14.51
C MET A 205 0.20 1.42 -14.72
N ILE A 206 1.04 1.97 -15.59
CA ILE A 206 1.08 3.42 -15.89
C ILE A 206 -0.26 3.84 -16.50
N GLU A 207 -0.72 3.16 -17.55
CA GLU A 207 -1.94 3.51 -18.25
C GLU A 207 -3.18 3.42 -17.34
N ALA A 208 -3.31 2.35 -16.56
CA ALA A 208 -4.42 2.18 -15.63
C ALA A 208 -4.43 3.27 -14.54
N THR A 209 -3.25 3.62 -14.01
CA THR A 209 -3.09 4.70 -13.04
C THR A 209 -3.48 6.06 -13.63
N GLU A 210 -2.99 6.38 -14.81
CA GLU A 210 -3.27 7.66 -15.49
C GLU A 210 -4.77 7.83 -15.78
N ARG A 211 -5.45 6.78 -16.23
CA ARG A 211 -6.90 6.79 -16.48
C ARG A 211 -7.70 7.04 -15.20
N LEU A 212 -7.35 6.36 -14.11
CA LEU A 212 -8.01 6.62 -12.82
C LEU A 212 -7.75 8.05 -12.34
N TYR A 213 -6.51 8.53 -12.40
CA TYR A 213 -6.13 9.88 -11.97
C TYR A 213 -6.80 10.96 -12.82
N GLU A 214 -7.03 10.70 -14.09
CA GLU A 214 -7.78 11.62 -14.95
C GLU A 214 -9.23 11.76 -14.46
N CYS A 215 -9.92 10.66 -14.17
CA CYS A 215 -11.27 10.69 -13.60
C CYS A 215 -11.30 11.40 -12.24
N GLN A 216 -10.29 11.18 -11.39
CA GLN A 216 -10.16 11.85 -10.11
C GLN A 216 -9.96 13.37 -10.28
N ARG A 217 -9.09 13.80 -11.21
CA ARG A 217 -8.89 15.22 -11.52
C ARG A 217 -10.19 15.91 -11.99
N GLN A 218 -11.01 15.24 -12.78
CA GLN A 218 -12.31 15.74 -13.23
C GLN A 218 -13.29 15.98 -12.07
N THR A 219 -13.06 15.34 -10.92
CA THR A 219 -13.81 15.53 -9.68
C THR A 219 -13.04 16.34 -8.62
N GLU A 220 -12.05 17.12 -9.03
CA GLU A 220 -11.21 17.97 -8.18
C GLU A 220 -10.38 17.19 -7.12
N VAL A 221 -10.11 15.91 -7.37
CA VAL A 221 -9.21 15.09 -6.57
C VAL A 221 -7.87 14.99 -7.30
N HIS A 222 -6.83 15.64 -6.75
CA HIS A 222 -5.51 15.72 -7.38
C HIS A 222 -4.52 14.80 -6.68
N ILE A 223 -4.23 13.65 -7.28
CA ILE A 223 -3.20 12.72 -6.83
C ILE A 223 -1.96 12.94 -7.68
N GLN A 224 -0.82 13.18 -7.03
CA GLN A 224 0.47 13.47 -7.67
C GLN A 224 1.57 12.50 -7.21
N HIS A 225 1.19 11.29 -6.85
CA HIS A 225 2.13 10.25 -6.44
C HIS A 225 1.64 8.88 -6.90
N SER A 226 2.58 7.97 -7.11
CA SER A 226 2.29 6.55 -7.28
C SER A 226 3.21 5.75 -6.37
N THR A 227 2.70 4.70 -5.75
CA THR A 227 3.49 3.84 -4.86
C THR A 227 3.69 2.48 -5.49
N VAL A 228 4.94 2.05 -5.61
CA VAL A 228 5.30 0.70 -6.00
C VAL A 228 5.50 -0.16 -4.77
N SER A 229 4.88 -1.35 -4.77
CA SER A 229 5.06 -2.33 -3.69
C SER A 229 6.18 -3.30 -4.08
N ASN A 230 7.37 -3.06 -3.53
CA ASN A 230 8.56 -3.85 -3.79
C ASN A 230 8.73 -5.01 -2.77
N CYS A 231 7.61 -5.63 -2.35
CA CYS A 231 7.62 -6.67 -1.32
C CYS A 231 8.47 -7.89 -1.69
N LEU A 232 8.60 -8.22 -2.98
CA LEU A 232 9.39 -9.36 -3.47
C LEU A 232 10.82 -8.97 -3.88
N VAL A 233 11.20 -7.70 -3.83
CA VAL A 233 12.55 -7.27 -4.23
C VAL A 233 13.64 -7.90 -3.36
N ASN A 234 13.33 -8.25 -2.11
CA ASN A 234 14.24 -9.01 -1.25
C ASN A 234 14.62 -10.40 -1.77
N MET A 235 13.91 -10.93 -2.77
CA MET A 235 14.19 -12.23 -3.39
C MET A 235 15.17 -12.15 -4.57
N VAL A 236 15.57 -10.96 -4.98
CA VAL A 236 16.54 -10.74 -6.06
C VAL A 236 17.77 -10.03 -5.50
N SER A 237 18.92 -10.16 -6.17
CA SER A 237 20.10 -9.42 -5.72
C SER A 237 19.98 -7.92 -6.04
N PRO A 238 20.72 -7.04 -5.33
CA PRO A 238 20.78 -5.62 -5.68
C PRO A 238 21.19 -5.36 -7.12
N ASP A 239 22.11 -6.15 -7.68
CA ASP A 239 22.52 -6.04 -9.08
C ASP A 239 21.38 -6.42 -10.03
N GLN A 240 20.64 -7.49 -9.73
CA GLN A 240 19.44 -7.85 -10.51
C GLN A 240 18.35 -6.78 -10.43
N TYR A 241 18.15 -6.19 -9.25
CA TYR A 241 17.24 -5.06 -9.11
C TYR A 241 17.69 -3.89 -9.98
N GLN A 242 18.96 -3.49 -9.88
CA GLN A 242 19.53 -2.39 -10.67
C GLN A 242 19.35 -2.61 -12.17
N ASP A 243 19.66 -3.82 -12.65
CA ASP A 243 19.73 -4.10 -14.09
C ASP A 243 18.36 -4.40 -14.70
N LEU A 244 17.44 -5.01 -13.95
CA LEU A 244 16.19 -5.55 -14.49
C LEU A 244 14.93 -4.84 -14.01
N LEU A 245 14.94 -4.18 -12.85
CA LEU A 245 13.72 -3.62 -12.23
C LEU A 245 13.77 -2.11 -12.05
N LEU A 246 14.91 -1.56 -11.62
CA LEU A 246 15.08 -0.13 -11.39
C LEU A 246 14.69 0.74 -12.59
N PRO A 247 15.00 0.38 -13.87
CA PRO A 247 14.57 1.16 -15.03
C PRO A 247 13.05 1.32 -15.13
N PHE A 248 12.28 0.32 -14.70
CA PHE A 248 10.82 0.35 -14.70
C PHE A 248 10.26 1.21 -13.55
N ASP A 249 10.83 1.09 -12.34
CA ASP A 249 10.49 1.97 -11.22
C ASP A 249 10.82 3.44 -11.57
N GLN A 250 11.94 3.73 -12.25
CA GLN A 250 12.28 5.06 -12.76
C GLN A 250 11.24 5.59 -13.76
N ARG A 251 10.72 4.73 -14.62
CA ARG A 251 9.69 5.10 -15.58
C ARG A 251 8.38 5.43 -14.89
N ILE A 252 7.94 4.61 -13.92
CA ILE A 252 6.76 4.89 -13.10
C ILE A 252 6.94 6.22 -12.36
N ALA A 253 8.10 6.45 -11.73
CA ALA A 253 8.41 7.68 -11.04
C ALA A 253 8.34 8.92 -11.94
N SER A 254 8.81 8.79 -13.18
CA SER A 254 8.82 9.90 -14.14
C SER A 254 7.42 10.31 -14.61
N THR A 255 6.44 9.41 -14.56
CA THR A 255 5.04 9.68 -14.91
C THR A 255 4.23 10.19 -13.73
N ALA A 256 4.50 9.71 -12.52
CA ALA A 256 3.66 9.98 -11.35
C ALA A 256 3.95 11.31 -10.65
N GLY A 257 5.06 11.97 -10.94
CA GLY A 257 5.54 13.17 -10.22
C GLY A 257 6.28 12.83 -8.93
N LEU A 258 5.68 12.10 -8.00
CA LEU A 258 6.31 11.55 -6.79
C LEU A 258 6.16 10.04 -6.77
N ILE A 259 7.23 9.32 -6.42
CA ILE A 259 7.16 7.87 -6.20
C ILE A 259 7.17 7.54 -4.71
N GLY A 260 6.30 6.62 -4.31
CA GLY A 260 6.37 5.91 -3.04
C GLY A 260 6.98 4.52 -3.22
N ILE A 261 7.78 4.08 -2.26
CA ILE A 261 8.42 2.76 -2.27
C ILE A 261 8.00 2.00 -1.02
N HIS A 262 7.21 0.95 -1.23
CA HIS A 262 6.79 0.08 -0.13
C HIS A 262 7.59 -1.22 -0.14
N ASN A 263 8.35 -1.45 0.96
CA ASN A 263 9.19 -2.63 1.13
C ASN A 263 8.63 -3.63 2.16
N CYS A 264 7.44 -3.40 2.72
CA CYS A 264 6.97 -4.18 3.86
C CYS A 264 7.96 -4.13 5.05
N ALA A 265 7.93 -5.16 5.91
CA ALA A 265 8.74 -5.21 7.12
C ALA A 265 10.13 -5.84 6.93
N TRP A 266 10.66 -5.96 5.71
CA TRP A 266 11.97 -6.56 5.48
C TRP A 266 13.13 -5.53 5.47
N ASN A 267 14.36 -6.02 5.63
CA ASN A 267 15.57 -5.21 5.66
C ASN A 267 15.96 -4.72 4.26
N ALA A 268 15.63 -3.47 3.96
CA ALA A 268 15.86 -2.85 2.65
C ALA A 268 17.28 -2.23 2.48
N SER A 269 18.19 -2.43 3.43
CA SER A 269 19.51 -1.77 3.44
C SER A 269 20.28 -1.88 2.14
N ALA A 270 20.24 -3.05 1.51
CA ALA A 270 21.00 -3.31 0.27
C ALA A 270 20.46 -2.51 -0.95
N TYR A 271 19.24 -2.00 -0.88
CA TYR A 271 18.57 -1.32 -2.00
C TYR A 271 18.46 0.20 -1.80
N ILE A 272 18.80 0.75 -0.63
CA ILE A 272 18.67 2.17 -0.30
C ILE A 272 19.34 3.04 -1.36
N GLN A 273 20.57 2.71 -1.77
CA GLN A 273 21.33 3.50 -2.73
C GLN A 273 20.72 3.44 -4.15
N HIS A 274 20.11 2.32 -4.52
CA HIS A 274 19.39 2.20 -5.79
C HIS A 274 18.10 3.03 -5.77
N TYR A 275 17.32 2.94 -4.69
CA TYR A 275 16.11 3.75 -4.50
C TYR A 275 16.42 5.26 -4.48
N ALA A 276 17.57 5.67 -3.93
CA ALA A 276 17.99 7.07 -3.93
C ALA A 276 18.29 7.63 -5.33
N THR A 277 18.42 6.78 -6.36
CA THR A 277 18.55 7.21 -7.75
C THR A 277 17.20 7.46 -8.45
N LEU A 278 16.09 7.09 -7.80
CA LEU A 278 14.75 7.34 -8.36
C LEU A 278 14.43 8.83 -8.29
N PRO A 279 13.79 9.38 -9.30
CA PRO A 279 13.37 10.78 -9.26
C PRO A 279 12.26 10.97 -8.23
N SER A 280 12.39 12.02 -7.41
CA SER A 280 11.30 12.52 -6.54
C SER A 280 10.66 11.47 -5.63
N VAL A 281 11.46 10.78 -4.81
CA VAL A 281 10.93 9.87 -3.79
C VAL A 281 10.16 10.67 -2.73
N GLY A 282 8.85 10.50 -2.72
CA GLY A 282 7.94 11.18 -1.78
C GLY A 282 7.57 10.35 -0.56
N TYR A 283 7.71 9.03 -0.63
CA TYR A 283 7.43 8.09 0.46
C TYR A 283 8.37 6.88 0.37
N ILE A 284 8.81 6.39 1.53
CA ILE A 284 9.52 5.13 1.63
C ILE A 284 9.24 4.46 2.97
N ASP A 285 8.98 3.16 2.95
CA ASP A 285 8.93 2.34 4.16
C ASP A 285 9.88 1.14 4.09
N MET A 286 10.15 0.57 5.26
CA MET A 286 11.00 -0.60 5.42
C MET A 286 10.82 -1.21 6.83
N GLY A 287 11.40 -2.40 7.04
CA GLY A 287 11.48 -3.01 8.38
C GLY A 287 12.54 -2.34 9.26
N ILE A 288 12.36 -2.49 10.58
CA ILE A 288 13.25 -1.93 11.61
C ILE A 288 14.71 -2.42 11.48
N GLU A 289 14.95 -3.59 10.92
CA GLU A 289 16.27 -4.17 10.72
C GLU A 289 17.08 -3.47 9.60
N SER A 290 16.48 -2.51 8.91
CA SER A 290 17.15 -1.72 7.88
C SER A 290 18.19 -0.75 8.49
N ASN A 291 19.15 -0.31 7.69
CA ASN A 291 20.05 0.76 8.08
C ASN A 291 19.31 2.10 8.11
N LEU A 292 18.66 2.39 9.24
CA LEU A 292 17.76 3.51 9.40
C LEU A 292 18.45 4.87 9.24
N VAL A 293 19.70 4.98 9.74
CA VAL A 293 20.51 6.21 9.61
C VAL A 293 20.77 6.50 8.13
N ASN A 294 21.28 5.50 7.40
CA ASN A 294 21.53 5.66 5.96
C ASN A 294 20.24 5.98 5.17
N ALA A 295 19.12 5.35 5.52
CA ALA A 295 17.85 5.63 4.90
C ALA A 295 17.36 7.06 5.17
N LYS A 296 17.52 7.56 6.40
CA LYS A 296 17.19 8.94 6.77
C LYS A 296 18.04 9.95 5.98
N GLU A 297 19.33 9.69 5.84
CA GLU A 297 20.25 10.54 5.07
C GLU A 297 19.96 10.52 3.56
N SER A 298 19.58 9.34 3.03
CA SER A 298 19.27 9.16 1.60
C SER A 298 17.93 9.76 1.19
N PHE A 299 16.96 9.86 2.12
CA PHE A 299 15.60 10.35 1.86
C PHE A 299 15.16 11.42 2.86
N PRO A 300 15.89 12.57 2.93
CA PRO A 300 15.63 13.61 3.94
C PRO A 300 14.24 14.25 3.78
N ASP A 301 13.77 14.40 2.55
CA ASP A 301 12.51 15.09 2.21
C ASP A 301 11.33 14.13 2.01
N ALA A 302 11.58 12.82 2.00
CA ALA A 302 10.51 11.84 1.86
C ALA A 302 9.75 11.64 3.17
N ARG A 303 8.46 11.32 3.07
CA ARG A 303 7.71 10.73 4.17
C ARG A 303 8.26 9.33 4.42
N ARG A 304 8.86 9.12 5.58
CA ARG A 304 9.48 7.85 5.95
C ARG A 304 8.58 7.08 6.90
N ALA A 305 8.60 5.74 6.80
CA ALA A 305 7.83 4.88 7.68
C ALA A 305 8.59 3.61 8.07
N ILE A 306 8.28 3.08 9.24
CA ILE A 306 8.65 1.74 9.67
C ILE A 306 7.42 0.84 9.63
N MET A 307 7.52 -0.25 8.89
CA MET A 307 6.54 -1.32 8.91
C MET A 307 6.86 -2.24 10.09
N TYR A 308 6.09 -2.10 11.18
CA TYR A 308 6.32 -2.89 12.38
C TYR A 308 5.63 -4.25 12.25
N PRO A 309 6.32 -5.39 12.48
CA PRO A 309 5.74 -6.72 12.27
C PRO A 309 4.53 -6.97 13.17
N PRO A 310 3.37 -7.41 12.63
CA PRO A 310 2.15 -7.61 13.44
C PRO A 310 2.32 -8.73 14.48
N VAL A 311 3.16 -9.73 14.22
CA VAL A 311 3.49 -10.79 15.18
C VAL A 311 4.25 -10.23 16.38
N GLU A 312 5.17 -9.28 16.16
CA GLU A 312 5.89 -8.60 17.25
C GLU A 312 4.96 -7.67 18.03
N LEU A 313 4.11 -6.91 17.33
CA LEU A 313 3.09 -6.10 17.99
C LEU A 313 2.23 -6.93 18.96
N ALA A 314 1.78 -8.10 18.52
CA ALA A 314 0.91 -8.96 19.32
C ALA A 314 1.62 -9.62 20.50
N ASN A 315 2.88 -10.04 20.34
CA ASN A 315 3.52 -10.99 21.28
C ASN A 315 4.74 -10.43 22.01
N LYS A 316 5.41 -9.40 21.48
CA LYS A 316 6.63 -8.84 22.09
C LYS A 316 6.31 -8.09 23.39
N PRO A 317 7.13 -8.22 24.45
CA PRO A 317 6.94 -7.42 25.66
C PRO A 317 6.92 -5.92 25.35
N LEU A 318 6.02 -5.17 26.00
CA LEU A 318 5.89 -3.72 25.76
C LEU A 318 7.20 -2.97 26.02
N SER A 319 8.00 -3.41 26.99
CA SER A 319 9.33 -2.85 27.28
C SER A 319 10.34 -3.04 26.15
N GLU A 320 10.16 -4.07 25.33
CA GLU A 320 11.01 -4.28 24.14
C GLU A 320 10.51 -3.46 22.96
N ILE A 321 9.17 -3.37 22.78
CA ILE A 321 8.58 -2.45 21.79
C ILE A 321 9.01 -1.01 22.09
N ARG A 322 9.05 -0.61 23.37
CA ARG A 322 9.57 0.71 23.78
C ARG A 322 11.02 0.92 23.31
N ARG A 323 11.89 -0.07 23.48
CA ARG A 323 13.30 0.03 23.00
C ARG A 323 13.39 0.15 21.49
N ASP A 324 12.55 -0.58 20.76
CA ASP A 324 12.47 -0.45 19.30
C ASP A 324 12.07 0.97 18.90
N LEU A 325 11.05 1.54 19.55
CA LEU A 325 10.61 2.91 19.29
C LEU A 325 11.67 3.95 19.68
N GLU A 326 12.42 3.74 20.76
CA GLU A 326 13.56 4.58 21.15
C GLU A 326 14.65 4.58 20.08
N LEU A 327 14.99 3.41 19.55
CA LEU A 327 15.94 3.26 18.43
C LEU A 327 15.44 4.01 17.18
N ILE A 328 14.20 3.78 16.80
CA ILE A 328 13.59 4.43 15.63
C ILE A 328 13.55 5.94 15.82
N THR A 329 13.21 6.40 17.01
CA THR A 329 13.18 7.83 17.36
C THR A 329 14.54 8.47 17.15
N HIS A 330 15.60 7.82 17.61
CA HIS A 330 16.97 8.32 17.48
C HIS A 330 17.45 8.29 16.01
N ASP A 331 17.28 7.16 15.34
CA ASP A 331 17.96 6.90 14.07
C ASP A 331 17.14 7.33 12.83
N TYR A 332 15.80 7.41 12.93
CA TYR A 332 14.95 7.54 11.74
C TYR A 332 13.91 8.65 11.80
N ALA A 333 13.42 9.01 12.97
CA ALA A 333 12.36 10.02 13.08
C ALA A 333 12.79 11.41 12.54
N PRO A 334 11.84 12.25 12.07
CA PRO A 334 10.39 12.02 12.09
C PRO A 334 9.92 10.98 11.06
N CYS A 335 9.04 10.06 11.49
CA CYS A 335 8.54 9.00 10.64
C CYS A 335 7.18 8.45 11.10
N ASP A 336 6.54 7.67 10.24
CA ASP A 336 5.34 6.91 10.57
C ASP A 336 5.73 5.56 11.21
N MET A 337 4.99 5.18 12.24
CA MET A 337 5.00 3.84 12.81
C MET A 337 3.78 3.09 12.32
N VAL A 338 3.98 2.18 11.38
CA VAL A 338 2.90 1.45 10.72
C VAL A 338 2.68 0.12 11.39
N PHE A 339 1.62 0.04 12.17
CA PHE A 339 1.11 -1.19 12.80
C PHE A 339 -0.01 -1.75 11.93
N ALA A 340 0.38 -2.46 10.89
CA ALA A 340 -0.52 -3.03 9.90
C ALA A 340 -0.87 -4.49 10.21
N ASP A 341 -1.88 -4.99 9.50
CA ASP A 341 -2.30 -6.39 9.53
C ASP A 341 -2.58 -6.90 10.95
N ILE A 342 -3.20 -6.03 11.77
CA ILE A 342 -3.59 -6.38 13.13
C ILE A 342 -4.71 -7.41 13.07
N GLU A 343 -4.44 -8.59 13.63
CA GLU A 343 -5.36 -9.71 13.69
C GLU A 343 -6.34 -9.60 14.87
N SER A 344 -7.48 -10.28 14.77
CA SER A 344 -8.53 -10.31 15.79
C SER A 344 -8.06 -10.85 17.15
N GLY A 345 -6.96 -11.58 17.20
CA GLY A 345 -6.33 -12.08 18.43
C GLY A 345 -5.51 -11.02 19.18
N THR A 346 -5.21 -9.87 18.57
CA THR A 346 -4.46 -8.78 19.24
C THR A 346 -5.42 -7.98 20.12
N PRO A 347 -5.18 -7.87 21.44
CA PRO A 347 -6.06 -7.10 22.33
C PRO A 347 -6.07 -5.60 21.98
N ASP A 348 -7.23 -4.95 22.11
CA ASP A 348 -7.37 -3.50 21.93
C ASP A 348 -6.40 -2.70 22.84
N ASP A 349 -6.20 -3.16 24.07
CA ASP A 349 -5.25 -2.52 25.01
C ASP A 349 -3.82 -2.51 24.44
N ARG A 350 -3.41 -3.55 23.74
CA ARG A 350 -2.09 -3.61 23.09
C ARG A 350 -1.96 -2.55 21.99
N VAL A 351 -3.00 -2.36 21.21
CA VAL A 351 -3.04 -1.32 20.18
C VAL A 351 -2.97 0.07 20.81
N ILE A 352 -3.72 0.27 21.90
CA ILE A 352 -3.72 1.52 22.66
C ILE A 352 -2.34 1.81 23.26
N GLU A 353 -1.69 0.81 23.89
CA GLU A 353 -0.36 0.94 24.49
C GLU A 353 0.71 1.43 23.49
N VAL A 354 0.73 0.90 22.25
CA VAL A 354 1.71 1.34 21.25
C VAL A 354 1.44 2.74 20.69
N ILE A 355 0.16 3.14 20.62
CA ILE A 355 -0.22 4.51 20.28
C ILE A 355 0.31 5.47 21.35
N GLU A 356 0.06 5.16 22.63
CA GLU A 356 0.53 5.96 23.77
C GLU A 356 2.05 6.08 23.79
N LEU A 357 2.77 5.00 23.51
CA LEU A 357 4.23 5.04 23.41
C LEU A 357 4.72 5.99 22.30
N CYS A 358 4.10 5.97 21.13
CA CYS A 358 4.45 6.89 20.04
C CYS A 358 4.15 8.36 20.41
N GLU A 359 3.04 8.60 21.11
CA GLU A 359 2.67 9.93 21.60
C GLU A 359 3.66 10.43 22.65
N GLU A 360 3.99 9.59 23.65
CA GLU A 360 4.96 9.90 24.70
C GLU A 360 6.32 10.32 24.11
N MET A 361 6.82 9.54 23.14
CA MET A 361 8.11 9.84 22.50
C MET A 361 8.06 11.09 21.62
N SER A 362 6.90 11.44 21.07
CA SER A 362 6.73 12.69 20.30
C SER A 362 6.62 13.93 21.20
N GLU A 363 6.20 13.79 22.45
CA GLU A 363 6.07 14.89 23.40
C GLU A 363 7.38 15.17 24.17
N ALA A 364 8.27 14.20 24.25
CA ALA A 364 9.54 14.29 24.96
C ALA A 364 10.61 15.15 24.23
N LEU A 365 10.31 15.64 23.03
CA LEU A 365 11.17 16.45 22.16
C LEU A 365 10.65 17.87 22.01
#